data_63f4d11778549a5810a7df8164272df8
#
_entry.id   63f4d11778549a5810a7df8164272df8
#
_cell.length_a   1.000
_cell.length_b   1.000
_cell.length_c   1.000
_cell.angle_alpha   90.00
_cell.angle_beta   90.00
_cell.angle_gamma   90.00
#
_symmetry.space_group_name_H-M   'P 1'
#
loop_
_entity.id
_entity.type
_entity.pdbx_description
1 polymer ?
#
loop_
_entity_poly.entity_id
_entity_poly.type
_entity_poly.pdbx_seq_one_letter_code
_entity_poly.pdbx_strand_id
1 'polypeptide(L)'
;MMRIGLLGASRIAPRAIIQPAAAHADAVITAVGARDLAKAEAYAAKHDIAAAVGAYQALVERDDVDLVYCGLPPSIHLDTCRAASAAGKMLLIEKPFAFDAAAARAIVAAADAAGRPALEAYHYRFHSLFGRAETLLKDGAIGRVVRARGEFEAEIVRAPGELRWMPEMGGGGTMDLGCYVLHAFRTLLGEGELVSATATMIDGVDATLEADLSFGGVEAWMRCSMLAPRNDWIEIEGTGGTLRLNRFVSPHYGGNLVLTTAKGRIDEAPTGPSTYAAQLDHAVRVFRGEATPLTGGADAIATMELIDACRAMGRENPAA
;
A
#
# COMPACT_ATOMS: atom_id res chain seq x y z
N MET A 1 15.06 -20.09 -3.41
CA MET A 1 13.98 -19.56 -4.28
C MET A 1 12.73 -19.48 -3.44
N MET A 2 12.08 -18.30 -3.35
CA MET A 2 10.82 -18.09 -2.62
C MET A 2 9.64 -18.48 -3.49
N ARG A 3 8.77 -19.36 -2.98
CA ARG A 3 7.59 -19.90 -3.67
C ARG A 3 6.35 -19.13 -3.22
N ILE A 4 5.65 -18.53 -4.17
CA ILE A 4 4.57 -17.58 -3.90
C ILE A 4 3.23 -18.17 -4.29
N GLY A 5 2.28 -18.19 -3.36
CA GLY A 5 0.87 -18.51 -3.59
C GLY A 5 0.02 -17.24 -3.69
N LEU A 6 -0.87 -17.17 -4.65
CA LEU A 6 -1.77 -16.05 -4.85
C LEU A 6 -3.14 -16.30 -4.23
N LEU A 7 -3.54 -15.52 -3.22
CA LEU A 7 -4.92 -15.47 -2.74
C LEU A 7 -5.72 -14.49 -3.59
N GLY A 8 -6.61 -15.06 -4.40
CA GLY A 8 -7.47 -14.36 -5.34
C GLY A 8 -6.90 -14.23 -6.75
N ALA A 9 -7.76 -14.49 -7.74
CA ALA A 9 -7.52 -14.17 -9.14
C ALA A 9 -7.71 -12.66 -9.37
N SER A 10 -6.86 -11.84 -8.76
CA SER A 10 -7.03 -10.39 -8.69
C SER A 10 -6.53 -9.67 -9.94
N ARG A 11 -7.16 -8.52 -10.26
CA ARG A 11 -6.75 -7.67 -11.40
C ARG A 11 -5.37 -7.03 -11.22
N ILE A 12 -4.93 -6.87 -9.98
CA ILE A 12 -3.65 -6.21 -9.68
C ILE A 12 -2.46 -7.18 -9.74
N ALA A 13 -2.64 -8.47 -9.38
CA ALA A 13 -1.55 -9.42 -9.23
C ALA A 13 -0.66 -9.57 -10.48
N PRO A 14 -1.15 -9.51 -11.72
CA PRO A 14 -0.28 -9.58 -12.89
C PRO A 14 0.83 -8.54 -12.87
N ARG A 15 0.51 -7.30 -12.53
CA ARG A 15 1.45 -6.18 -12.44
C ARG A 15 2.21 -6.17 -11.11
N ALA A 16 1.50 -6.49 -10.01
CA ALA A 16 2.05 -6.33 -8.67
C ALA A 16 3.04 -7.43 -8.27
N ILE A 17 2.85 -8.66 -8.74
CA ILE A 17 3.65 -9.79 -8.28
C ILE A 17 4.02 -10.81 -9.38
N ILE A 18 3.13 -11.10 -10.36
CA ILE A 18 3.41 -12.15 -11.35
C ILE A 18 4.54 -11.74 -12.29
N GLN A 19 4.44 -10.53 -12.92
CA GLN A 19 5.50 -10.02 -13.80
C GLN A 19 6.82 -9.78 -13.05
N PRO A 20 6.82 -9.16 -11.86
CA PRO A 20 8.03 -9.09 -11.03
C PRO A 20 8.65 -10.45 -10.73
N ALA A 21 7.86 -11.47 -10.34
CA ALA A 21 8.36 -12.79 -10.02
C ALA A 21 8.94 -13.51 -11.26
N ALA A 22 8.31 -13.37 -12.43
CA ALA A 22 8.82 -13.93 -13.67
C ALA A 22 10.19 -13.35 -14.09
N ALA A 23 10.51 -12.14 -13.66
CA ALA A 23 11.80 -11.48 -13.91
C ALA A 23 12.82 -11.65 -12.77
N HIS A 24 12.45 -12.27 -11.65
CA HIS A 24 13.28 -12.40 -10.45
C HIS A 24 13.88 -13.81 -10.32
N ALA A 25 15.21 -13.92 -10.19
CA ALA A 25 15.89 -15.21 -10.13
C ALA A 25 15.50 -16.08 -8.91
N ASP A 26 15.05 -15.45 -7.83
CA ASP A 26 14.82 -16.07 -6.52
C ASP A 26 13.36 -16.12 -6.08
N ALA A 27 12.41 -15.88 -7.00
CA ALA A 27 10.99 -15.93 -6.72
C ALA A 27 10.24 -16.66 -7.85
N VAL A 28 9.17 -17.39 -7.50
CA VAL A 28 8.31 -18.08 -8.48
C VAL A 28 6.88 -18.14 -7.96
N ILE A 29 5.90 -17.93 -8.84
CA ILE A 29 4.50 -18.16 -8.51
C ILE A 29 4.19 -19.65 -8.69
N THR A 30 3.80 -20.34 -7.62
CA THR A 30 3.54 -21.80 -7.66
C THR A 30 2.06 -22.12 -7.76
N ALA A 31 1.19 -21.30 -7.17
CA ALA A 31 -0.23 -21.61 -7.14
C ALA A 31 -1.11 -20.35 -7.07
N VAL A 32 -2.36 -20.47 -7.53
CA VAL A 32 -3.42 -19.48 -7.29
C VAL A 32 -4.64 -20.14 -6.67
N GLY A 33 -5.20 -19.52 -5.63
CA GLY A 33 -6.43 -19.93 -4.97
C GLY A 33 -7.56 -18.94 -5.22
N ALA A 34 -8.74 -19.42 -5.59
CA ALA A 34 -9.96 -18.63 -5.67
C ALA A 34 -11.13 -19.40 -5.07
N ARG A 35 -12.25 -18.71 -4.76
CA ARG A 35 -13.47 -19.37 -4.25
C ARG A 35 -14.16 -20.28 -5.26
N ASP A 36 -13.84 -20.07 -6.53
CA ASP A 36 -14.33 -20.84 -7.68
C ASP A 36 -13.13 -21.47 -8.40
N LEU A 37 -13.10 -22.80 -8.46
CA LEU A 37 -12.00 -23.55 -9.08
C LEU A 37 -11.85 -23.21 -10.56
N ALA A 38 -12.94 -23.12 -11.33
CA ALA A 38 -12.87 -22.79 -12.74
C ALA A 38 -12.26 -21.40 -12.99
N LYS A 39 -12.54 -20.46 -12.09
CA LYS A 39 -11.91 -19.12 -12.11
C LYS A 39 -10.42 -19.20 -11.79
N ALA A 40 -10.01 -20.04 -10.83
CA ALA A 40 -8.61 -20.24 -10.48
C ALA A 40 -7.86 -20.91 -11.65
N GLU A 41 -8.44 -21.94 -12.27
CA GLU A 41 -7.86 -22.64 -13.42
C GLU A 41 -7.70 -21.74 -14.65
N ALA A 42 -8.74 -20.96 -14.98
CA ALA A 42 -8.66 -19.98 -16.07
C ALA A 42 -7.59 -18.91 -15.82
N TYR A 43 -7.44 -18.46 -14.57
CA TYR A 43 -6.42 -17.50 -14.19
C TYR A 43 -5.01 -18.11 -14.24
N ALA A 44 -4.85 -19.34 -13.74
CA ALA A 44 -3.60 -20.08 -13.79
C ALA A 44 -3.14 -20.31 -15.25
N ALA A 45 -4.04 -20.77 -16.11
CA ALA A 45 -3.76 -20.97 -17.55
C ALA A 45 -3.35 -19.66 -18.25
N LYS A 46 -4.02 -18.54 -17.91
CA LYS A 46 -3.72 -17.23 -18.49
C LYS A 46 -2.34 -16.70 -18.10
N HIS A 47 -1.85 -17.04 -16.92
CA HIS A 47 -0.63 -16.48 -16.36
C HIS A 47 0.50 -17.50 -16.16
N ASP A 48 0.37 -18.69 -16.74
CA ASP A 48 1.34 -19.80 -16.67
C ASP A 48 1.70 -20.18 -15.22
N ILE A 49 0.66 -20.30 -14.36
CA ILE A 49 0.80 -20.72 -12.97
C ILE A 49 0.56 -22.24 -12.88
N ALA A 50 1.48 -22.94 -12.23
CA ALA A 50 1.51 -24.41 -12.25
C ALA A 50 0.29 -25.06 -11.58
N ALA A 51 -0.29 -24.45 -10.55
CA ALA A 51 -1.40 -25.02 -9.80
C ALA A 51 -2.55 -24.02 -9.55
N ALA A 52 -3.79 -24.54 -9.57
CA ALA A 52 -4.99 -23.84 -9.22
C ALA A 52 -5.78 -24.60 -8.15
N VAL A 53 -6.34 -23.90 -7.17
CA VAL A 53 -7.18 -24.50 -6.11
C VAL A 53 -8.47 -23.69 -5.90
N GLY A 54 -9.57 -24.41 -5.62
CA GLY A 54 -10.93 -23.85 -5.51
C GLY A 54 -11.27 -23.29 -4.13
N ALA A 55 -10.28 -23.14 -3.22
CA ALA A 55 -10.49 -22.61 -1.88
C ALA A 55 -9.23 -21.88 -1.41
N TYR A 56 -9.40 -20.80 -0.64
CA TYR A 56 -8.27 -20.07 -0.03
C TYR A 56 -7.53 -20.94 1.01
N GLN A 57 -8.27 -21.74 1.77
CA GLN A 57 -7.69 -22.66 2.76
C GLN A 57 -6.78 -23.70 2.05
N ALA A 58 -7.20 -24.26 0.94
CA ALA A 58 -6.40 -25.23 0.19
C ALA A 58 -5.10 -24.61 -0.37
N LEU A 59 -5.07 -23.29 -0.64
CA LEU A 59 -3.83 -22.61 -1.04
C LEU A 59 -2.85 -22.50 0.12
N VAL A 60 -3.31 -22.05 1.28
CA VAL A 60 -2.41 -21.78 2.43
C VAL A 60 -1.85 -23.08 3.03
N GLU A 61 -2.53 -24.20 2.87
CA GLU A 61 -2.08 -25.53 3.32
C GLU A 61 -1.04 -26.18 2.40
N ARG A 62 -0.72 -25.60 1.24
CA ARG A 62 0.26 -26.17 0.30
C ARG A 62 1.67 -26.09 0.85
N ASP A 63 2.43 -27.18 0.74
CA ASP A 63 3.85 -27.27 1.13
C ASP A 63 4.79 -26.56 0.14
N ASP A 64 4.32 -26.30 -1.08
CA ASP A 64 5.06 -25.59 -2.12
C ASP A 64 4.76 -24.09 -2.18
N VAL A 65 4.28 -23.51 -1.05
CA VAL A 65 4.06 -22.07 -0.84
C VAL A 65 4.81 -21.63 0.40
N ASP A 66 5.71 -20.64 0.26
CA ASP A 66 6.47 -20.02 1.33
C ASP A 66 5.87 -18.67 1.74
N LEU A 67 5.47 -17.88 0.72
CA LEU A 67 4.83 -16.58 0.86
C LEU A 67 3.44 -16.58 0.22
N VAL A 68 2.48 -16.01 0.92
CA VAL A 68 1.13 -15.76 0.41
C VAL A 68 0.99 -14.29 0.05
N TYR A 69 0.76 -14.01 -1.24
CA TYR A 69 0.34 -12.70 -1.70
C TYR A 69 -1.19 -12.58 -1.60
N CYS A 70 -1.67 -11.71 -0.73
CA CYS A 70 -3.10 -11.49 -0.52
C CYS A 70 -3.59 -10.30 -1.37
N GLY A 71 -4.16 -10.60 -2.55
CA GLY A 71 -4.76 -9.63 -3.46
C GLY A 71 -6.29 -9.58 -3.37
N LEU A 72 -6.83 -9.83 -2.19
CA LEU A 72 -8.25 -9.87 -1.88
C LEU A 72 -8.75 -8.48 -1.43
N PRO A 73 -10.08 -8.26 -1.31
CA PRO A 73 -10.61 -7.07 -0.68
C PRO A 73 -10.29 -7.01 0.83
N PRO A 74 -10.13 -5.81 1.42
CA PRO A 74 -9.80 -5.64 2.84
C PRO A 74 -10.75 -6.35 3.80
N SER A 75 -12.04 -6.47 3.45
CA SER A 75 -13.07 -7.13 4.27
C SER A 75 -12.82 -8.60 4.58
N ILE A 76 -11.99 -9.27 3.78
CA ILE A 76 -11.66 -10.69 3.99
C ILE A 76 -10.19 -10.93 4.29
N HIS A 77 -9.38 -9.88 4.46
CA HIS A 77 -7.97 -10.01 4.84
C HIS A 77 -7.81 -10.70 6.20
N LEU A 78 -8.62 -10.35 7.20
CA LEU A 78 -8.48 -10.88 8.56
C LEU A 78 -8.48 -12.41 8.58
N ASP A 79 -9.52 -13.04 8.06
CA ASP A 79 -9.66 -14.49 8.14
C ASP A 79 -8.63 -15.22 7.27
N THR A 80 -8.40 -14.73 6.05
CA THR A 80 -7.48 -15.36 5.09
C THR A 80 -6.02 -15.20 5.52
N CYS A 81 -5.62 -14.03 6.04
CA CYS A 81 -4.26 -13.80 6.49
C CYS A 81 -3.96 -14.54 7.81
N ARG A 82 -4.93 -14.63 8.74
CA ARG A 82 -4.78 -15.45 9.95
C ARG A 82 -4.61 -16.92 9.61
N ALA A 83 -5.39 -17.46 8.67
CA ALA A 83 -5.24 -18.83 8.22
C ALA A 83 -3.84 -19.08 7.59
N ALA A 84 -3.37 -18.16 6.76
CA ALA A 84 -2.04 -18.25 6.18
C ALA A 84 -0.92 -18.15 7.23
N SER A 85 -1.05 -17.25 8.22
CA SER A 85 -0.11 -17.16 9.35
C SER A 85 -0.09 -18.47 10.17
N ALA A 86 -1.26 -19.03 10.49
CA ALA A 86 -1.37 -20.30 11.21
C ALA A 86 -0.72 -21.47 10.45
N ALA A 87 -0.72 -21.42 9.12
CA ALA A 87 -0.01 -22.37 8.25
C ALA A 87 1.49 -22.05 8.11
N GLY A 88 2.04 -21.09 8.86
CA GLY A 88 3.46 -20.73 8.87
C GLY A 88 3.94 -19.97 7.62
N LYS A 89 3.01 -19.37 6.86
CA LYS A 89 3.36 -18.62 5.64
C LYS A 89 3.76 -17.17 5.97
N MET A 90 4.77 -16.65 5.26
CA MET A 90 5.02 -15.22 5.20
C MET A 90 3.91 -14.54 4.38
N LEU A 91 3.56 -13.30 4.72
CA LEU A 91 2.50 -12.57 4.05
C LEU A 91 3.02 -11.34 3.31
N LEU A 92 2.47 -11.09 2.10
CA LEU A 92 2.50 -9.81 1.42
C LEU A 92 1.05 -9.43 1.11
N ILE A 93 0.52 -8.46 1.87
CA ILE A 93 -0.90 -8.11 1.87
C ILE A 93 -1.10 -6.82 1.07
N GLU A 94 -2.03 -6.81 0.12
CA GLU A 94 -2.40 -5.58 -0.59
C GLU A 94 -2.89 -4.50 0.37
N LYS A 95 -2.55 -3.27 0.00
CA LYS A 95 -3.01 -2.09 0.73
C LYS A 95 -4.52 -1.82 0.47
N PRO A 96 -5.24 -1.26 1.44
CA PRO A 96 -4.82 -1.10 2.83
C PRO A 96 -4.72 -2.46 3.53
N PHE A 97 -3.89 -2.54 4.55
CA PHE A 97 -3.52 -3.79 5.23
C PHE A 97 -4.70 -4.61 5.72
N ALA A 98 -5.76 -3.94 6.16
CA ALA A 98 -6.96 -4.57 6.72
C ALA A 98 -8.20 -3.70 6.48
N PHE A 99 -9.36 -4.16 6.91
CA PHE A 99 -10.62 -3.42 6.85
C PHE A 99 -10.64 -2.24 7.83
N ASP A 100 -10.01 -2.41 8.99
CA ASP A 100 -9.86 -1.44 10.07
C ASP A 100 -8.61 -1.75 10.93
N ALA A 101 -8.31 -0.89 11.88
CA ALA A 101 -7.17 -1.05 12.78
C ALA A 101 -7.30 -2.26 13.72
N ALA A 102 -8.51 -2.67 14.08
CA ALA A 102 -8.74 -3.85 14.93
C ALA A 102 -8.36 -5.13 14.16
N ALA A 103 -8.78 -5.25 12.91
CA ALA A 103 -8.38 -6.33 12.01
C ALA A 103 -6.86 -6.33 11.76
N ALA A 104 -6.25 -5.15 11.57
CA ALA A 104 -4.80 -5.03 11.41
C ALA A 104 -4.04 -5.58 12.62
N ARG A 105 -4.44 -5.19 13.84
CA ARG A 105 -3.85 -5.74 15.08
C ARG A 105 -3.96 -7.26 15.16
N ALA A 106 -5.12 -7.81 14.77
CA ALA A 106 -5.33 -9.25 14.82
C ALA A 106 -4.50 -10.03 13.78
N ILE A 107 -4.29 -9.44 12.57
CA ILE A 107 -3.41 -10.03 11.55
C ILE A 107 -1.95 -9.99 12.02
N VAL A 108 -1.49 -8.85 12.53
CA VAL A 108 -0.11 -8.70 13.04
C VAL A 108 0.15 -9.68 14.18
N ALA A 109 -0.75 -9.76 15.17
CA ALA A 109 -0.62 -10.70 16.28
C ALA A 109 -0.55 -12.17 15.82
N ALA A 110 -1.30 -12.55 14.78
CA ALA A 110 -1.23 -13.89 14.21
C ALA A 110 0.11 -14.16 13.49
N ALA A 111 0.62 -13.18 12.77
CA ALA A 111 1.91 -13.26 12.09
C ALA A 111 3.07 -13.36 13.08
N ASP A 112 3.06 -12.54 14.13
CA ASP A 112 4.04 -12.56 15.22
C ASP A 112 4.04 -13.90 15.97
N ALA A 113 2.85 -14.44 16.29
CA ALA A 113 2.72 -15.74 16.94
C ALA A 113 3.26 -16.89 16.05
N ALA A 114 3.18 -16.76 14.73
CA ALA A 114 3.74 -17.71 13.78
C ALA A 114 5.24 -17.49 13.54
N GLY A 115 5.84 -16.42 14.04
CA GLY A 115 7.23 -16.05 13.77
C GLY A 115 7.50 -15.75 12.29
N ARG A 116 6.49 -15.27 11.57
CA ARG A 116 6.57 -14.94 10.14
C ARG A 116 6.08 -13.52 9.89
N PRO A 117 6.83 -12.70 9.15
CA PRO A 117 6.41 -11.31 8.91
C PRO A 117 5.17 -11.22 8.01
N ALA A 118 4.32 -10.23 8.30
CA ALA A 118 3.26 -9.75 7.42
C ALA A 118 3.67 -8.38 6.87
N LEU A 119 4.00 -8.33 5.59
CA LEU A 119 4.35 -7.12 4.86
C LEU A 119 3.10 -6.48 4.26
N GLU A 120 3.04 -5.16 4.22
CA GLU A 120 2.02 -4.42 3.48
C GLU A 120 2.56 -3.96 2.12
N ALA A 121 1.73 -4.09 1.07
CA ALA A 121 2.14 -3.85 -0.30
C ALA A 121 2.11 -2.35 -0.69
N TYR A 122 2.72 -1.48 0.12
CA TYR A 122 3.03 -0.11 -0.27
C TYR A 122 4.24 -0.07 -1.20
N HIS A 123 4.08 -0.55 -2.42
CA HIS A 123 5.16 -0.75 -3.38
C HIS A 123 6.02 0.48 -3.66
N TYR A 124 5.46 1.70 -3.55
CA TYR A 124 6.20 2.96 -3.77
C TYR A 124 7.34 3.15 -2.77
N ARG A 125 7.20 2.61 -1.55
CA ARG A 125 8.14 2.71 -0.44
C ARG A 125 9.54 2.18 -0.81
N PHE A 126 9.60 1.23 -1.72
CA PHE A 126 10.81 0.54 -2.14
C PHE A 126 11.50 1.18 -3.35
N HIS A 127 10.93 2.23 -3.92
CA HIS A 127 11.51 2.90 -5.10
C HIS A 127 12.63 3.87 -4.72
N SER A 128 13.67 3.94 -5.56
CA SER A 128 14.87 4.78 -5.34
C SER A 128 14.53 6.26 -5.09
N LEU A 129 13.54 6.85 -5.80
CA LEU A 129 13.16 8.25 -5.57
C LEU A 129 12.58 8.49 -4.17
N PHE A 130 11.83 7.55 -3.62
CA PHE A 130 11.29 7.70 -2.26
C PHE A 130 12.42 7.59 -1.22
N GLY A 131 13.31 6.61 -1.36
CA GLY A 131 14.51 6.51 -0.52
C GLY A 131 15.44 7.73 -0.66
N ARG A 132 15.50 8.33 -1.85
CA ARG A 132 16.22 9.59 -2.07
C ARG A 132 15.60 10.75 -1.29
N ALA A 133 14.25 10.85 -1.28
CA ALA A 133 13.54 11.86 -0.49
C ALA A 133 13.83 11.70 1.02
N GLU A 134 13.79 10.49 1.55
CA GLU A 134 14.15 10.23 2.96
C GLU A 134 15.58 10.67 3.27
N THR A 135 16.53 10.35 2.40
CA THR A 135 17.92 10.75 2.55
C THR A 135 18.05 12.27 2.58
N LEU A 136 17.44 12.98 1.63
CA LEU A 136 17.49 14.44 1.56
C LEU A 136 16.88 15.11 2.79
N LEU A 137 15.77 14.59 3.32
CA LEU A 137 15.16 15.10 4.55
C LEU A 137 16.05 14.85 5.76
N LYS A 138 16.60 13.65 5.89
CA LYS A 138 17.52 13.29 6.97
C LYS A 138 18.81 14.13 6.96
N ASP A 139 19.32 14.45 5.78
CA ASP A 139 20.52 15.28 5.59
C ASP A 139 20.24 16.78 5.77
N GLY A 140 18.97 17.17 6.04
CA GLY A 140 18.56 18.55 6.24
C GLY A 140 18.61 19.41 4.97
N ALA A 141 18.44 18.83 3.79
CA ALA A 141 18.53 19.54 2.50
C ALA A 141 17.57 20.72 2.36
N ILE A 142 16.43 20.68 3.06
CA ILE A 142 15.43 21.77 3.11
C ILE A 142 15.35 22.48 4.48
N GLY A 143 16.30 22.22 5.37
CA GLY A 143 16.28 22.73 6.74
C GLY A 143 15.23 22.03 7.61
N ARG A 144 14.73 22.72 8.66
CA ARG A 144 13.67 22.18 9.53
C ARG A 144 12.35 22.14 8.77
N VAL A 145 11.69 20.98 8.75
CA VAL A 145 10.36 20.81 8.11
C VAL A 145 9.33 21.67 8.86
N VAL A 146 8.48 22.37 8.11
CA VAL A 146 7.44 23.25 8.62
C VAL A 146 6.03 22.87 8.15
N ARG A 147 5.92 22.27 6.95
CA ARG A 147 4.64 21.87 6.37
C ARG A 147 4.78 20.67 5.43
N ALA A 148 3.73 19.88 5.37
CA ALA A 148 3.60 18.81 4.36
C ALA A 148 2.26 18.95 3.63
N ARG A 149 2.24 18.60 2.35
CA ARG A 149 1.02 18.50 1.55
C ARG A 149 1.09 17.26 0.67
N GLY A 150 -0.04 16.62 0.44
CA GLY A 150 -0.08 15.46 -0.43
C GLY A 150 -1.46 15.20 -1.00
N GLU A 151 -1.48 14.66 -2.19
CA GLU A 151 -2.71 14.38 -2.90
C GLU A 151 -2.59 13.06 -3.66
N PHE A 152 -3.65 12.27 -3.62
CA PHE A 152 -3.81 11.17 -4.55
C PHE A 152 -5.25 11.10 -5.05
N GLU A 153 -5.41 11.40 -6.32
CA GLU A 153 -6.67 11.34 -7.02
C GLU A 153 -6.59 10.35 -8.18
N ALA A 154 -7.68 9.66 -8.45
CA ALA A 154 -7.83 8.82 -9.64
C ALA A 154 -9.31 8.60 -9.90
N GLU A 155 -9.77 8.86 -11.12
CA GLU A 155 -11.14 8.57 -11.50
C GLU A 155 -11.42 7.06 -11.44
N ILE A 156 -12.34 6.67 -10.58
CA ILE A 156 -12.80 5.31 -10.41
C ILE A 156 -14.22 5.22 -10.96
N VAL A 157 -14.35 4.67 -12.17
CA VAL A 157 -15.65 4.52 -12.82
C VAL A 157 -16.57 3.63 -11.96
N ARG A 158 -17.77 4.12 -11.68
CA ARG A 158 -18.80 3.36 -10.98
C ARG A 158 -19.36 2.29 -11.91
N ALA A 159 -19.04 1.05 -11.63
CA ALA A 159 -19.49 -0.10 -12.40
C ALA A 159 -19.99 -1.21 -11.47
N PRO A 160 -20.93 -2.07 -11.89
CA PRO A 160 -21.36 -3.22 -11.10
C PRO A 160 -20.17 -4.08 -10.68
N GLY A 161 -20.03 -4.34 -9.36
CA GLY A 161 -18.94 -5.13 -8.80
C GLY A 161 -17.61 -4.40 -8.66
N GLU A 162 -17.56 -3.07 -8.83
CA GLU A 162 -16.38 -2.27 -8.51
C GLU A 162 -16.27 -2.08 -6.99
N LEU A 163 -15.37 -2.83 -6.36
CA LEU A 163 -15.26 -2.98 -4.92
C LEU A 163 -14.96 -1.66 -4.17
N ARG A 164 -14.31 -0.71 -4.83
CA ARG A 164 -13.97 0.59 -4.26
C ARG A 164 -15.18 1.48 -3.98
N TRP A 165 -16.34 1.16 -4.57
CA TRP A 165 -17.63 1.80 -4.29
C TRP A 165 -18.53 1.00 -3.35
N MET A 166 -17.99 -0.08 -2.72
CA MET A 166 -18.73 -0.97 -1.83
C MET A 166 -18.19 -0.84 -0.39
N PRO A 167 -18.92 -0.18 0.52
CA PRO A 167 -18.44 0.06 1.89
C PRO A 167 -18.19 -1.23 2.67
N GLU A 168 -19.00 -2.28 2.44
CA GLU A 168 -18.85 -3.60 3.06
C GLU A 168 -17.59 -4.36 2.59
N MET A 169 -16.99 -3.93 1.48
CA MET A 169 -15.74 -4.50 0.95
C MET A 169 -14.49 -3.74 1.40
N GLY A 170 -14.67 -2.65 2.16
CA GLY A 170 -13.60 -1.74 2.53
C GLY A 170 -13.33 -0.70 1.45
N GLY A 171 -14.38 -0.29 0.70
CA GLY A 171 -14.28 0.78 -0.30
C GLY A 171 -14.13 2.17 0.30
N GLY A 172 -13.84 3.13 -0.56
CA GLY A 172 -13.68 4.55 -0.25
C GLY A 172 -12.35 5.14 -0.75
N GLY A 173 -12.35 6.44 -0.96
CA GLY A 173 -11.18 7.17 -1.45
C GLY A 173 -10.01 7.12 -0.47
N THR A 174 -10.28 7.21 0.83
CA THR A 174 -9.24 7.11 1.87
C THR A 174 -8.62 5.70 1.88
N MET A 175 -9.43 4.66 1.77
CA MET A 175 -8.96 3.27 1.73
C MET A 175 -8.15 2.96 0.46
N ASP A 176 -8.57 3.44 -0.71
CA ASP A 176 -7.89 3.10 -1.97
C ASP A 176 -6.72 4.02 -2.30
N LEU A 177 -6.85 5.33 -2.06
CA LEU A 177 -5.93 6.37 -2.49
C LEU A 177 -5.28 7.11 -1.32
N GLY A 178 -6.07 7.61 -0.36
CA GLY A 178 -5.61 8.39 0.78
C GLY A 178 -4.61 7.63 1.66
N CYS A 179 -4.76 6.33 1.79
CA CYS A 179 -3.85 5.47 2.53
C CYS A 179 -2.38 5.62 2.09
N TYR A 180 -2.12 5.87 0.80
CA TYR A 180 -0.77 6.12 0.30
C TYR A 180 -0.17 7.43 0.84
N VAL A 181 -0.96 8.51 0.88
CA VAL A 181 -0.50 9.82 1.37
C VAL A 181 -0.25 9.75 2.87
N LEU A 182 -1.19 9.15 3.62
CA LEU A 182 -1.06 8.96 5.08
C LEU A 182 0.17 8.14 5.45
N HIS A 183 0.37 7.00 4.79
CA HIS A 183 1.55 6.16 5.00
C HIS A 183 2.85 6.88 4.62
N ALA A 184 2.85 7.67 3.53
CA ALA A 184 4.04 8.40 3.11
C ALA A 184 4.38 9.54 4.10
N PHE A 185 3.39 10.25 4.61
CA PHE A 185 3.61 11.26 5.66
C PHE A 185 4.18 10.63 6.93
N ARG A 186 3.60 9.52 7.41
CA ARG A 186 4.14 8.79 8.57
C ARG A 186 5.58 8.34 8.33
N THR A 187 5.89 7.84 7.14
CA THR A 187 7.27 7.41 6.80
C THR A 187 8.26 8.58 6.80
N LEU A 188 7.88 9.73 6.27
CA LEU A 188 8.78 10.89 6.12
C LEU A 188 8.86 11.78 7.36
N LEU A 189 7.80 11.83 8.17
CA LEU A 189 7.65 12.80 9.26
C LEU A 189 7.54 12.15 10.65
N GLY A 190 7.32 10.84 10.72
CA GLY A 190 7.07 10.12 11.97
C GLY A 190 5.58 9.96 12.27
N GLU A 191 5.25 9.66 13.54
CA GLU A 191 3.87 9.45 13.96
C GLU A 191 3.09 10.80 13.95
N GLY A 192 1.82 10.70 13.52
CA GLY A 192 0.95 11.85 13.38
C GLY A 192 -0.46 11.61 13.91
N GLU A 193 -1.18 12.68 14.07
CA GLU A 193 -2.56 12.71 14.55
C GLU A 193 -3.45 13.49 13.60
N LEU A 194 -4.73 13.13 13.55
CA LEU A 194 -5.75 13.85 12.80
C LEU A 194 -6.19 15.10 13.57
N VAL A 195 -6.26 16.23 12.87
CA VAL A 195 -6.78 17.51 13.38
C VAL A 195 -8.21 17.74 12.90
N SER A 196 -8.44 17.61 11.59
CA SER A 196 -9.77 17.73 10.99
C SER A 196 -9.91 16.88 9.74
N ALA A 197 -11.13 16.49 9.40
CA ALA A 197 -11.44 15.87 8.12
C ALA A 197 -12.84 16.23 7.64
N THR A 198 -12.99 16.37 6.32
CA THR A 198 -14.27 16.52 5.62
C THR A 198 -14.33 15.55 4.46
N ALA A 199 -15.53 15.02 4.15
CA ALA A 199 -15.67 14.06 3.06
C ALA A 199 -16.93 14.30 2.21
N THR A 200 -16.80 14.08 0.91
CA THR A 200 -17.95 13.91 0.01
C THR A 200 -18.34 12.43 0.00
N MET A 201 -19.49 12.12 0.57
CA MET A 201 -19.98 10.74 0.68
C MET A 201 -20.86 10.38 -0.52
N ILE A 202 -20.59 9.22 -1.14
CA ILE A 202 -21.41 8.64 -2.21
C ILE A 202 -21.59 7.15 -1.92
N ASP A 203 -22.86 6.67 -1.89
CA ASP A 203 -23.21 5.26 -1.64
C ASP A 203 -22.52 4.66 -0.37
N GLY A 204 -22.34 5.49 0.65
CA GLY A 204 -21.77 5.06 1.94
C GLY A 204 -20.23 4.99 1.98
N VAL A 205 -19.55 5.37 0.91
CA VAL A 205 -18.09 5.54 0.88
C VAL A 205 -17.69 7.00 0.75
N ASP A 206 -16.54 7.36 1.26
CA ASP A 206 -15.89 8.66 1.03
C ASP A 206 -15.35 8.69 -0.41
N ALA A 207 -16.11 9.31 -1.33
CA ALA A 207 -15.65 9.47 -2.71
C ALA A 207 -14.49 10.48 -2.82
N THR A 208 -14.49 11.49 -1.95
CA THR A 208 -13.41 12.44 -1.73
C THR A 208 -13.26 12.67 -0.22
N LEU A 209 -12.03 12.80 0.26
CA LEU A 209 -11.74 13.20 1.63
C LEU A 209 -10.58 14.20 1.63
N GLU A 210 -10.72 15.25 2.44
CA GLU A 210 -9.67 16.19 2.81
C GLU A 210 -9.42 16.10 4.31
N ALA A 211 -8.15 16.17 4.72
CA ALA A 211 -7.79 16.14 6.13
C ALA A 211 -6.63 17.07 6.44
N ASP A 212 -6.71 17.73 7.60
CA ASP A 212 -5.59 18.37 8.26
C ASP A 212 -5.05 17.46 9.35
N LEU A 213 -3.74 17.34 9.41
CA LEU A 213 -3.01 16.44 10.31
C LEU A 213 -1.84 17.20 10.97
N SER A 214 -1.30 16.63 12.05
CA SER A 214 -0.11 17.12 12.72
C SER A 214 0.89 15.99 12.91
N PHE A 215 2.14 16.18 12.51
CA PHE A 215 3.25 15.24 12.67
C PHE A 215 4.35 15.88 13.51
N GLY A 216 4.33 15.67 14.83
CA GLY A 216 5.30 16.28 15.73
C GLY A 216 5.33 17.82 15.66
N GLY A 217 4.17 18.46 15.44
CA GLY A 217 4.02 19.91 15.29
C GLY A 217 4.22 20.42 13.85
N VAL A 218 4.49 19.54 12.88
CA VAL A 218 4.47 19.85 11.45
C VAL A 218 3.02 19.79 10.97
N GLU A 219 2.51 20.90 10.45
CA GLU A 219 1.19 20.94 9.80
C GLU A 219 1.21 20.14 8.51
N ALA A 220 0.22 19.26 8.33
CA ALA A 220 0.09 18.50 7.10
C ALA A 220 -1.35 18.56 6.59
N TRP A 221 -1.50 18.63 5.28
CA TRP A 221 -2.77 18.55 4.59
C TRP A 221 -2.73 17.46 3.54
N MET A 222 -3.80 16.70 3.46
CA MET A 222 -3.97 15.71 2.42
C MET A 222 -5.34 15.77 1.76
N ARG A 223 -5.39 15.34 0.50
CA ARG A 223 -6.63 15.10 -0.23
C ARG A 223 -6.55 13.77 -0.99
N CYS A 224 -7.66 13.05 -1.03
CA CYS A 224 -7.84 11.94 -1.95
C CYS A 224 -9.22 12.02 -2.61
N SER A 225 -9.30 11.58 -3.89
CA SER A 225 -10.57 11.61 -4.63
C SER A 225 -10.65 10.49 -5.65
N MET A 226 -11.79 9.78 -5.66
CA MET A 226 -12.15 8.83 -6.71
C MET A 226 -12.88 9.46 -7.89
N LEU A 227 -13.06 10.79 -7.90
CA LEU A 227 -13.87 11.54 -8.86
C LEU A 227 -13.04 12.39 -9.83
N ALA A 228 -11.75 12.51 -9.60
CA ALA A 228 -10.87 13.41 -10.37
C ALA A 228 -9.87 12.62 -11.21
N PRO A 229 -9.34 13.21 -12.29
CA PRO A 229 -8.25 12.62 -13.06
C PRO A 229 -7.04 12.27 -12.19
N ARG A 230 -6.26 11.25 -12.63
CA ARG A 230 -5.12 10.81 -11.86
C ARG A 230 -4.09 11.92 -11.62
N ASN A 231 -3.85 12.19 -10.34
CA ASN A 231 -2.83 13.07 -9.82
C ASN A 231 -2.32 12.51 -8.49
N ASP A 232 -1.01 12.28 -8.34
CA ASP A 232 -0.43 11.78 -7.10
C ASP A 232 0.91 12.46 -6.84
N TRP A 233 1.00 13.20 -5.71
CA TRP A 233 2.19 13.92 -5.32
C TRP A 233 2.28 14.13 -3.80
N ILE A 234 3.51 14.35 -3.32
CA ILE A 234 3.83 14.78 -1.96
C ILE A 234 4.81 15.94 -2.03
N GLU A 235 4.59 16.95 -1.22
CA GLU A 235 5.47 18.11 -1.06
C GLU A 235 5.75 18.35 0.41
N ILE A 236 7.02 18.47 0.75
CA ILE A 236 7.53 18.80 2.08
C ILE A 236 8.21 20.15 1.99
N GLU A 237 7.72 21.12 2.77
CA GLU A 237 8.27 22.47 2.90
C GLU A 237 9.12 22.56 4.16
N GLY A 238 10.31 23.07 4.02
CA GLY A 238 11.22 23.36 5.12
C GLY A 238 11.68 24.81 5.13
N THR A 239 12.39 25.22 6.18
CA THR A 239 12.89 26.60 6.34
C THR A 239 13.94 27.01 5.30
N GLY A 240 14.51 26.04 4.57
CA GLY A 240 15.56 26.25 3.56
C GLY A 240 15.16 25.84 2.14
N GLY A 241 13.95 25.33 1.92
CA GLY A 241 13.52 24.89 0.60
C GLY A 241 12.31 23.99 0.59
N THR A 242 12.01 23.40 -0.56
CA THR A 242 10.92 22.46 -0.76
C THR A 242 11.42 21.17 -1.43
N LEU A 243 10.85 20.05 -1.06
CA LEU A 243 11.05 18.74 -1.65
C LEU A 243 9.71 18.22 -2.15
N ARG A 244 9.60 17.92 -3.46
CA ARG A 244 8.37 17.43 -4.08
C ARG A 244 8.61 16.13 -4.82
N LEU A 245 7.76 15.16 -4.58
CA LEU A 245 7.65 13.91 -5.32
C LEU A 245 6.39 13.96 -6.18
N ASN A 246 6.53 13.94 -7.50
CA ASN A 246 5.42 13.84 -8.44
C ASN A 246 5.26 12.38 -8.86
N ARG A 247 4.01 11.93 -9.01
CA ARG A 247 3.66 10.53 -9.31
C ARG A 247 4.38 9.54 -8.38
N PHE A 248 4.42 9.86 -7.08
CA PHE A 248 5.22 9.13 -6.09
C PHE A 248 4.78 7.67 -5.96
N VAL A 249 3.51 7.35 -6.20
CA VAL A 249 2.99 5.99 -6.12
C VAL A 249 3.57 5.10 -7.23
N SER A 250 3.77 5.66 -8.43
CA SER A 250 4.31 4.90 -9.57
C SER A 250 5.25 5.77 -10.41
N PRO A 251 6.40 6.20 -9.86
CA PRO A 251 7.27 7.20 -10.49
C PRO A 251 7.86 6.74 -11.82
N HIS A 252 8.00 5.45 -12.06
CA HIS A 252 8.46 4.88 -13.33
C HIS A 252 7.52 5.19 -14.53
N TYR A 253 6.35 5.78 -14.30
CA TYR A 253 5.46 6.29 -15.35
C TYR A 253 5.58 7.81 -15.53
N GLY A 254 6.77 8.38 -15.39
CA GLY A 254 7.04 9.81 -15.61
C GLY A 254 6.90 10.67 -14.35
N GLY A 255 7.16 10.09 -13.18
CA GLY A 255 7.35 10.85 -11.92
C GLY A 255 8.74 11.47 -11.84
N ASN A 256 8.95 12.31 -10.85
CA ASN A 256 10.25 12.88 -10.52
C ASN A 256 10.31 13.35 -9.07
N LEU A 257 11.52 13.60 -8.58
CA LEU A 257 11.79 14.30 -7.34
C LEU A 257 12.33 15.69 -7.67
N VAL A 258 11.73 16.72 -7.10
CA VAL A 258 12.16 18.12 -7.28
C VAL A 258 12.59 18.68 -5.93
N LEU A 259 13.85 19.06 -5.81
CA LEU A 259 14.39 19.81 -4.67
C LEU A 259 14.61 21.27 -5.10
N THR A 260 13.99 22.22 -4.41
CA THR A 260 14.15 23.65 -4.63
C THR A 260 14.69 24.31 -3.35
N THR A 261 15.82 24.99 -3.46
CA THR A 261 16.48 25.72 -2.36
C THR A 261 17.02 27.06 -2.85
N ALA A 262 17.56 27.88 -1.96
CA ALA A 262 18.26 29.09 -2.35
C ALA A 262 19.49 28.83 -3.26
N LYS A 263 20.02 27.59 -3.30
CA LYS A 263 21.14 27.19 -4.17
C LYS A 263 20.68 26.82 -5.59
N GLY A 264 19.38 26.75 -5.84
CA GLY A 264 18.80 26.38 -7.13
C GLY A 264 17.81 25.24 -7.03
N ARG A 265 17.45 24.72 -8.22
CA ARG A 265 16.51 23.60 -8.40
C ARG A 265 17.24 22.37 -8.95
N ILE A 266 16.97 21.23 -8.34
CA ILE A 266 17.40 19.91 -8.82
C ILE A 266 16.13 19.14 -9.20
N ASP A 267 16.16 18.45 -10.33
CA ASP A 267 15.06 17.62 -10.84
C ASP A 267 15.63 16.23 -11.16
N GLU A 268 15.25 15.24 -10.34
CA GLU A 268 15.77 13.87 -10.44
C GLU A 268 14.69 12.94 -11.04
N ALA A 269 15.00 12.33 -12.18
CA ALA A 269 14.16 11.33 -12.81
C ALA A 269 14.25 9.97 -12.06
N PRO A 270 13.23 9.10 -12.19
CA PRO A 270 13.27 7.77 -11.61
C PRO A 270 14.37 6.91 -12.24
N THR A 271 15.06 6.15 -11.41
CA THR A 271 16.09 5.18 -11.81
C THR A 271 15.84 3.82 -11.16
N GLY A 272 16.38 2.77 -11.76
CA GLY A 272 16.26 1.40 -11.22
C GLY A 272 14.96 0.70 -11.61
N PRO A 273 14.62 -0.38 -10.89
CA PRO A 273 13.45 -1.21 -11.20
C PRO A 273 12.12 -0.50 -10.89
N SER A 274 11.03 -1.07 -11.40
CA SER A 274 9.69 -0.60 -11.02
C SER A 274 9.45 -0.77 -9.51
N THR A 275 8.52 0.01 -8.96
CA THR A 275 8.15 -0.07 -7.55
C THR A 275 7.77 -1.49 -7.10
N TYR A 276 7.08 -2.25 -7.95
CA TYR A 276 6.68 -3.63 -7.67
C TYR A 276 7.86 -4.61 -7.70
N ALA A 277 8.79 -4.44 -8.64
CA ALA A 277 10.00 -5.26 -8.69
C ALA A 277 10.89 -5.01 -7.45
N ALA A 278 11.04 -3.75 -7.05
CA ALA A 278 11.77 -3.38 -5.84
C ALA A 278 11.10 -3.93 -4.55
N GLN A 279 9.76 -3.90 -4.48
CA GLN A 279 9.01 -4.52 -3.38
C GLN A 279 9.23 -6.03 -3.30
N LEU A 280 9.18 -6.73 -4.43
CA LEU A 280 9.43 -8.17 -4.46
C LEU A 280 10.87 -8.50 -4.05
N ASP A 281 11.87 -7.78 -4.55
CA ASP A 281 13.26 -7.95 -4.11
C ASP A 281 13.40 -7.80 -2.60
N HIS A 282 12.78 -6.77 -2.02
CA HIS A 282 12.76 -6.59 -0.57
C HIS A 282 12.08 -7.77 0.15
N ALA A 283 10.93 -8.25 -0.34
CA ALA A 283 10.24 -9.40 0.25
C ALA A 283 11.10 -10.67 0.21
N VAL A 284 11.83 -10.90 -0.88
CA VAL A 284 12.80 -12.02 -1.00
C VAL A 284 13.93 -11.88 0.03
N ARG A 285 14.47 -10.68 0.20
CA ARG A 285 15.52 -10.42 1.20
C ARG A 285 15.02 -10.61 2.63
N VAL A 286 13.80 -10.18 2.93
CA VAL A 286 13.16 -10.45 4.23
C VAL A 286 12.96 -11.95 4.45
N PHE A 287 12.47 -12.67 3.44
CA PHE A 287 12.30 -14.13 3.50
C PHE A 287 13.62 -14.85 3.80
N ARG A 288 14.74 -14.35 3.31
CA ARG A 288 16.09 -14.88 3.56
C ARG A 288 16.72 -14.43 4.86
N GLY A 289 16.08 -13.54 5.60
CA GLY A 289 16.66 -12.93 6.81
C GLY A 289 17.77 -11.91 6.52
N GLU A 290 17.86 -11.41 5.29
CA GLU A 290 18.87 -10.44 4.82
C GLU A 290 18.40 -8.99 5.00
N ALA A 291 17.12 -8.78 5.31
CA ALA A 291 16.51 -7.47 5.55
C ALA A 291 15.42 -7.55 6.62
N THR A 292 15.20 -6.43 7.31
CA THR A 292 14.01 -6.25 8.17
C THR A 292 12.84 -5.70 7.36
N PRO A 293 11.57 -6.08 7.69
CA PRO A 293 10.39 -5.48 7.06
C PRO A 293 10.39 -3.95 7.14
N LEU A 294 10.13 -3.28 6.02
CA LEU A 294 9.96 -1.81 5.96
C LEU A 294 8.49 -1.38 6.01
N THR A 295 7.57 -2.30 5.82
CA THR A 295 6.11 -2.08 5.86
C THR A 295 5.46 -3.24 6.60
N GLY A 296 4.28 -3.04 7.16
CA GLY A 296 3.60 -4.05 7.96
C GLY A 296 3.88 -3.93 9.46
N GLY A 297 3.45 -4.91 10.25
CA GLY A 297 3.62 -4.88 11.70
C GLY A 297 3.00 -3.65 12.36
N ALA A 298 3.73 -3.00 13.28
CA ALA A 298 3.28 -1.80 13.97
C ALA A 298 2.98 -0.63 13.03
N ASP A 299 3.72 -0.52 11.92
CA ASP A 299 3.51 0.51 10.90
C ASP A 299 2.14 0.38 10.23
N ALA A 300 1.73 -0.84 9.86
CA ALA A 300 0.41 -1.10 9.29
C ALA A 300 -0.71 -0.79 10.28
N ILE A 301 -0.54 -1.12 11.58
CA ILE A 301 -1.51 -0.80 12.61
C ILE A 301 -1.71 0.71 12.72
N ALA A 302 -0.62 1.48 12.86
CA ALA A 302 -0.70 2.91 13.04
C ALA A 302 -1.22 3.64 11.76
N THR A 303 -0.91 3.12 10.57
CA THR A 303 -1.51 3.63 9.32
C THR A 303 -3.03 3.38 9.29
N MET A 304 -3.48 2.18 9.68
CA MET A 304 -4.91 1.87 9.73
C MET A 304 -5.65 2.70 10.81
N GLU A 305 -5.03 2.97 11.96
CA GLU A 305 -5.60 3.87 12.99
C GLU A 305 -5.86 5.27 12.44
N LEU A 306 -4.90 5.80 11.69
CA LEU A 306 -5.03 7.13 11.07
C LEU A 306 -6.09 7.14 9.95
N ILE A 307 -6.16 6.08 9.14
CA ILE A 307 -7.21 5.87 8.13
C ILE A 307 -8.60 5.84 8.80
N ASP A 308 -8.76 5.07 9.87
CA ASP A 308 -10.02 4.95 10.60
C ASP A 308 -10.45 6.30 11.19
N ALA A 309 -9.51 7.05 11.79
CA ALA A 309 -9.77 8.39 12.31
C ALA A 309 -10.26 9.36 11.22
N CYS A 310 -9.58 9.39 10.08
CA CYS A 310 -9.96 10.23 8.93
C CYS A 310 -11.37 9.88 8.42
N ARG A 311 -11.66 8.60 8.25
CA ARG A 311 -12.96 8.12 7.77
C ARG A 311 -14.09 8.39 8.75
N ALA A 312 -13.85 8.23 10.05
CA ALA A 312 -14.83 8.51 11.09
C ALA A 312 -15.21 10.01 11.09
N MET A 313 -14.21 10.88 11.20
CA MET A 313 -14.41 12.33 11.24
C MET A 313 -14.98 12.88 9.92
N GLY A 314 -14.56 12.36 8.78
CA GLY A 314 -15.09 12.75 7.46
C GLY A 314 -16.57 12.41 7.28
N ARG A 315 -17.06 11.32 7.88
CA ARG A 315 -18.49 10.96 7.88
C ARG A 315 -19.33 11.89 8.75
N GLU A 316 -18.77 12.34 9.87
CA GLU A 316 -19.42 13.28 10.79
C GLU A 316 -19.47 14.70 10.22
N ASN A 317 -18.51 15.04 9.35
CA ASN A 317 -18.37 16.36 8.72
C ASN A 317 -18.46 16.23 7.18
N PRO A 318 -19.66 15.98 6.62
CA PRO A 318 -19.78 15.90 5.17
C PRO A 318 -19.46 17.28 4.54
N ALA A 319 -18.71 17.23 3.42
CA ALA A 319 -18.52 18.43 2.60
C ALA A 319 -19.86 18.90 2.02
N ALA A 320 -20.07 20.22 2.02
CA ALA A 320 -21.31 20.86 1.56
C ALA A 320 -21.57 20.65 0.06
#